data_e4a73df60e1f2c034318ef47ca6cc254
#
_entry.id   e4a73df60e1f2c034318ef47ca6cc254
#
_cell.length_a   1.000
_cell.length_b   1.000
_cell.length_c   1.000
_cell.angle_alpha   90.00
_cell.angle_beta   90.00
_cell.angle_gamma   90.00
#
_symmetry.space_group_name_H-M   'P 1'
#
loop_
_entity.id
_entity.type
_entity.pdbx_description
1 polymer ?
#
loop_
_entity_poly.entity_id
_entity_poly.type
_entity_poly.pdbx_seq_one_letter_code
_entity_poly.pdbx_strand_id
1 'polypeptide(L)'
;MPIQLLIDIYNRSIRLTAERRQHLETAHPEKADQISRVAETLANPDTIVRSRTDAMVELYYKHYPSTPVTDKFLCTVIKALPDDHFIITAYYTDTMKRGDVLWEKK
;
A
#
# COMPACT_ATOMS: atom_id res chain seq x y z
N MET A 1 22.24 1.20 -2.84
CA MET A 1 21.03 1.19 -3.67
C MET A 1 20.12 2.35 -3.30
N PRO A 2 19.58 3.01 -4.28
CA PRO A 2 18.69 4.13 -3.98
C PRO A 2 17.41 3.66 -3.33
N ILE A 3 16.93 4.46 -2.38
CA ILE A 3 15.63 4.29 -1.77
C ILE A 3 14.66 5.15 -2.56
N GLN A 4 13.55 4.55 -2.97
CA GLN A 4 12.49 5.30 -3.65
C GLN A 4 11.54 5.88 -2.59
N LEU A 5 11.17 7.14 -2.76
CA LEU A 5 10.19 7.79 -1.89
C LEU A 5 8.89 7.97 -2.66
N LEU A 6 7.80 7.51 -2.05
CA LEU A 6 6.46 7.67 -2.59
C LEU A 6 5.70 8.62 -1.70
N ILE A 7 4.80 9.40 -2.28
CA ILE A 7 4.04 10.40 -1.52
C ILE A 7 2.61 9.92 -1.33
N ASP A 8 2.14 9.89 -0.09
CA ASP A 8 0.78 9.45 0.21
C ASP A 8 -0.20 10.63 0.18
N ILE A 9 -1.47 10.33 0.44
CA ILE A 9 -2.54 11.32 0.40
C ILE A 9 -2.36 12.43 1.45
N TYR A 10 -1.62 12.16 2.51
CA TYR A 10 -1.31 13.15 3.55
C TYR A 10 -0.04 13.93 3.24
N ASN A 11 0.53 13.74 2.05
CA ASN A 11 1.79 14.37 1.63
C ASN A 11 2.99 13.92 2.46
N ARG A 12 2.95 12.69 2.98
CA ARG A 12 4.07 12.10 3.70
C ARG A 12 4.96 11.33 2.74
N SER A 13 6.26 11.31 3.01
CA SER A 13 7.21 10.52 2.23
C SER A 13 7.24 9.09 2.76
N ILE A 14 6.85 8.15 1.91
CA ILE A 14 6.81 6.73 2.27
C ILE A 14 7.98 6.04 1.59
N ARG A 15 8.88 5.47 2.38
CA ARG A 15 10.11 4.88 1.91
C ARG A 15 9.86 3.48 1.36
N LEU A 16 10.34 3.22 0.14
CA LEU A 16 10.35 1.89 -0.46
C LEU A 16 11.79 1.48 -0.68
N THR A 17 12.29 0.53 0.11
CA THR A 17 13.66 0.06 -0.01
C THR A 17 13.82 -0.82 -1.26
N ALA A 18 15.04 -0.91 -1.78
CA ALA A 18 15.34 -1.76 -2.93
C ALA A 18 14.97 -3.21 -2.65
N GLU A 19 15.20 -3.68 -1.43
CA GLU A 19 14.85 -5.03 -1.02
C GLU A 19 13.35 -5.27 -1.08
N ARG A 20 12.55 -4.34 -0.55
CA ARG A 20 11.09 -4.46 -0.57
C ARG A 20 10.55 -4.34 -1.98
N ARG A 21 11.12 -3.47 -2.78
CA ARG A 21 10.73 -3.33 -4.18
C ARG A 21 10.95 -4.64 -4.92
N GLN A 22 12.11 -5.27 -4.73
CA GLN A 22 12.43 -6.55 -5.35
C GLN A 22 11.45 -7.63 -4.88
N HIS A 23 11.12 -7.65 -3.60
CA HIS A 23 10.15 -8.58 -3.03
C HIS A 23 8.78 -8.45 -3.72
N LEU A 24 8.30 -7.23 -3.88
CA LEU A 24 7.02 -6.99 -4.53
C LEU A 24 7.03 -7.41 -5.99
N GLU A 25 8.11 -7.09 -6.71
CA GLU A 25 8.25 -7.45 -8.12
C GLU A 25 8.37 -8.96 -8.32
N THR A 26 9.09 -9.63 -7.43
CA THR A 26 9.30 -11.08 -7.50
C THR A 26 8.03 -11.85 -7.16
N ALA A 27 7.28 -11.39 -6.17
CA ALA A 27 6.05 -12.06 -5.74
C ALA A 27 4.96 -12.01 -6.81
N HIS A 28 5.02 -11.00 -7.70
CA HIS A 28 4.00 -10.81 -8.74
C HIS A 28 4.65 -10.42 -10.06
N PRO A 29 5.45 -11.32 -10.66
CA PRO A 29 6.21 -11.00 -11.87
C PRO A 29 5.35 -10.64 -13.07
N GLU A 30 4.11 -11.11 -13.12
CA GLU A 30 3.17 -10.79 -14.20
C GLU A 30 2.62 -9.37 -14.11
N LYS A 31 2.95 -8.64 -13.04
CA LYS A 31 2.43 -7.29 -12.81
C LYS A 31 3.56 -6.28 -12.93
N ALA A 32 3.95 -6.01 -14.18
CA ALA A 32 5.05 -5.09 -14.45
C ALA A 32 4.82 -3.69 -13.87
N ASP A 33 3.56 -3.32 -13.66
CA ASP A 33 3.18 -2.02 -13.13
C ASP A 33 2.83 -2.04 -11.63
N GLN A 34 3.27 -3.08 -10.90
CA GLN A 34 2.95 -3.24 -9.49
C GLN A 34 3.37 -2.02 -8.66
N ILE A 35 4.58 -1.51 -8.88
CA ILE A 35 5.08 -0.35 -8.13
C ILE A 35 4.26 0.89 -8.47
N SER A 36 3.85 1.05 -9.73
CA SER A 36 3.00 2.16 -10.14
C SER A 36 1.65 2.13 -9.41
N ARG A 37 1.07 0.94 -9.26
CA ARG A 37 -0.21 0.78 -8.55
C ARG A 37 -0.05 0.99 -7.05
N VAL A 38 1.08 0.58 -6.48
CA VAL A 38 1.38 0.85 -5.07
C VAL A 38 1.46 2.35 -4.84
N ALA A 39 2.17 3.07 -5.70
CA ALA A 39 2.28 4.53 -5.62
C ALA A 39 0.91 5.20 -5.74
N GLU A 40 0.10 4.73 -6.67
CA GLU A 40 -1.25 5.26 -6.87
C GLU A 40 -2.15 5.00 -5.65
N THR A 41 -2.04 3.81 -5.07
CA THR A 41 -2.82 3.45 -3.87
C THR A 41 -2.49 4.37 -2.70
N LEU A 42 -1.21 4.69 -2.52
CA LEU A 42 -0.80 5.61 -1.45
C LEU A 42 -1.29 7.03 -1.69
N ALA A 43 -1.19 7.50 -2.93
CA ALA A 43 -1.54 8.87 -3.28
C ALA A 43 -3.05 9.08 -3.37
N ASN A 44 -3.80 8.05 -3.72
CA ASN A 44 -5.22 8.17 -4.05
C ASN A 44 -6.01 6.93 -3.62
N PRO A 45 -6.00 6.60 -2.33
CA PRO A 45 -6.69 5.40 -1.83
C PRO A 45 -8.21 5.57 -1.82
N ASP A 46 -8.92 4.47 -1.69
CA ASP A 46 -10.35 4.49 -1.42
C ASP A 46 -10.61 4.51 0.09
N THR A 47 -9.78 3.80 0.86
CA THR A 47 -9.92 3.73 2.32
C THR A 47 -8.56 3.49 2.95
N ILE A 48 -8.34 4.09 4.12
CA ILE A 48 -7.15 3.82 4.95
C ILE A 48 -7.64 3.34 6.31
N VAL A 49 -7.09 2.23 6.76
CA VAL A 49 -7.48 1.58 8.01
C VAL A 49 -6.25 1.40 8.89
N ARG A 50 -6.37 1.73 10.18
CA ARG A 50 -5.31 1.41 11.15
C ARG A 50 -5.47 -0.04 11.59
N SER A 51 -4.37 -0.78 11.59
CA SER A 51 -4.38 -2.17 12.04
C SER A 51 -4.79 -2.27 13.52
N ARG A 52 -5.57 -3.29 13.84
CA ARG A 52 -5.95 -3.56 15.22
C ARG A 52 -4.85 -4.26 16.01
N THR A 53 -3.92 -4.89 15.32
CA THR A 53 -2.84 -5.63 15.95
C THR A 53 -1.58 -4.80 16.14
N ASP A 54 -1.46 -3.69 15.40
CA ASP A 54 -0.29 -2.80 15.50
C ASP A 54 -0.74 -1.38 15.17
N ALA A 55 -0.77 -0.52 16.19
CA ALA A 55 -1.24 0.87 16.05
C ALA A 55 -0.39 1.70 15.11
N MET A 56 0.82 1.25 14.78
CA MET A 56 1.72 1.95 13.86
C MET A 56 1.58 1.49 12.42
N VAL A 57 0.71 0.52 12.15
CA VAL A 57 0.51 -0.03 10.81
C VAL A 57 -0.76 0.53 10.20
N GLU A 58 -0.64 1.05 8.98
CA GLU A 58 -1.75 1.57 8.20
C GLU A 58 -1.90 0.78 6.92
N LEU A 59 -3.15 0.48 6.58
CA LEU A 59 -3.51 -0.33 5.42
C LEU A 59 -4.24 0.57 4.42
N TYR A 60 -3.63 0.79 3.25
CA TYR A 60 -4.20 1.61 2.19
C TYR A 60 -4.86 0.69 1.18
N TYR A 61 -6.15 0.87 0.95
CA TYR A 61 -6.92 0.06 0.02
C TYR A 61 -7.35 0.88 -1.18
N LYS A 62 -7.20 0.31 -2.37
CA LYS A 62 -7.73 0.90 -3.59
C LYS A 62 -8.30 -0.20 -4.46
N HIS A 63 -9.51 0.00 -4.96
CA HIS A 63 -10.18 -0.97 -5.81
C HIS A 63 -9.64 -0.89 -7.24
N TYR A 64 -9.30 -2.06 -7.77
CA TYR A 64 -8.88 -2.21 -9.17
C TYR A 64 -9.81 -3.21 -9.84
N PRO A 65 -10.60 -2.78 -10.83
CA PRO A 65 -11.57 -3.66 -11.49
C PRO A 65 -10.92 -4.68 -12.42
N SER A 66 -9.66 -4.47 -12.78
CA SER A 66 -8.97 -5.30 -13.75
C SER A 66 -7.62 -5.75 -13.22
N THR A 67 -7.61 -6.86 -12.47
CA THR A 67 -6.37 -7.52 -12.05
C THR A 67 -6.27 -8.84 -12.81
N PRO A 68 -5.11 -9.53 -12.78
CA PRO A 68 -4.99 -10.83 -13.42
C PRO A 68 -5.98 -11.88 -12.92
N VAL A 69 -6.57 -11.68 -11.73
CA VAL A 69 -7.46 -12.67 -11.13
C VAL A 69 -8.93 -12.28 -11.23
N THR A 70 -9.25 -11.01 -11.17
CA THR A 70 -10.60 -10.43 -11.25
C THR A 70 -10.55 -9.04 -10.61
N ASP A 71 -11.67 -8.43 -10.27
CA ASP A 71 -11.61 -7.18 -9.54
C ASP A 71 -11.20 -7.45 -8.09
N LYS A 72 -10.31 -6.62 -7.57
CA LYS A 72 -9.72 -6.76 -6.24
C LYS A 72 -9.38 -5.41 -5.67
N PHE A 73 -9.20 -5.37 -4.35
CA PHE A 73 -8.52 -4.25 -3.73
C PHE A 73 -7.02 -4.52 -3.74
N LEU A 74 -6.23 -3.50 -4.03
CA LEU A 74 -4.81 -3.54 -3.71
C LEU A 74 -4.65 -2.97 -2.32
N CYS A 75 -4.06 -3.76 -1.43
CA CYS A 75 -3.77 -3.34 -0.07
C CYS A 75 -2.28 -3.05 0.04
N THR A 76 -1.93 -1.79 0.29
CA THR A 76 -0.54 -1.40 0.54
C THR A 76 -0.39 -1.16 2.03
N VAL A 77 0.50 -1.89 2.67
CA VAL A 77 0.71 -1.87 4.11
C VAL A 77 1.95 -1.08 4.43
N ILE A 78 1.80 -0.05 5.26
CA ILE A 78 2.94 0.76 5.69
C ILE A 78 3.07 0.76 7.20
N LYS A 79 4.30 1.01 7.66
CA LYS A 79 4.59 1.30 9.07
C LYS A 79 4.75 2.81 9.19
N ALA A 80 3.96 3.42 10.04
CA ALA A 80 3.95 4.87 10.23
C ALA A 80 4.48 5.22 11.61
N LEU A 81 5.79 5.31 11.72
CA LEU A 81 6.47 5.74 12.93
C LEU A 81 6.47 7.26 13.00
N PRO A 82 6.71 7.88 14.17
CA PRO A 82 6.70 9.34 14.28
C PRO A 82 7.64 10.05 13.31
N ASP A 83 8.78 9.44 13.00
CA ASP A 83 9.82 10.07 12.16
C ASP A 83 10.19 9.24 10.93
N ASP A 84 9.48 8.18 10.64
CA ASP A 84 9.80 7.34 9.49
C ASP A 84 8.56 6.59 9.02
N HIS A 85 8.34 6.58 7.71
CA HIS A 85 7.22 5.88 7.10
C HIS A 85 7.78 4.98 6.01
N PHE A 86 7.44 3.70 6.04
CA PHE A 86 7.97 2.78 5.03
C PHE A 86 6.98 1.68 4.69
N ILE A 87 7.13 1.15 3.48
CA ILE A 87 6.27 0.06 2.98
C ILE A 87 6.73 -1.25 3.58
N ILE A 88 5.79 -2.01 4.13
CA ILE A 88 6.02 -3.36 4.61
C ILE A 88 5.75 -4.35 3.48
N THR A 89 4.58 -4.25 2.85
CA THR A 89 4.18 -5.15 1.77
C THR A 89 2.99 -4.57 1.01
N ALA A 90 2.62 -5.23 -0.08
CA ALA A 90 1.41 -4.92 -0.83
C ALA A 90 0.88 -6.21 -1.44
N TYR A 91 -0.43 -6.36 -1.48
CA TYR A 91 -1.06 -7.57 -2.03
C TYR A 91 -2.48 -7.28 -2.47
N TYR A 92 -3.01 -8.11 -3.36
CA TYR A 92 -4.40 -8.03 -3.76
C TYR A 92 -5.27 -8.87 -2.83
N THR A 93 -6.45 -8.35 -2.51
CA THR A 93 -7.38 -9.02 -1.59
C THR A 93 -8.82 -8.72 -2.00
N ASP A 94 -9.72 -9.65 -1.67
CA ASP A 94 -11.15 -9.48 -1.91
C ASP A 94 -11.82 -8.61 -0.85
N THR A 95 -11.21 -8.52 0.33
CA THR A 95 -11.85 -7.89 1.48
C THR A 95 -10.90 -6.94 2.18
N MET A 96 -11.47 -5.94 2.85
CA MET A 96 -10.71 -5.04 3.72
C MET A 96 -10.69 -5.60 5.12
N LYS A 97 -9.53 -5.55 5.79
CA LYS A 97 -9.40 -5.95 7.18
C LYS A 97 -10.14 -4.95 8.07
N ARG A 98 -10.69 -5.45 9.15
CA ARG A 98 -11.31 -4.59 10.15
C ARG A 98 -10.25 -3.81 10.92
N GLY A 99 -10.61 -2.58 11.26
CA GLY A 99 -9.73 -1.71 12.02
C GLY A 99 -10.36 -0.33 12.12
N ASP A 100 -9.60 0.63 12.63
CA ASP A 100 -10.07 2.00 12.74
C ASP A 100 -9.92 2.68 11.38
N VAL A 101 -11.02 3.15 10.83
CA VAL A 101 -10.99 3.88 9.55
C VAL A 101 -10.36 5.24 9.80
N LEU A 102 -9.20 5.49 9.18
CA LEU A 102 -8.49 6.76 9.30
C LEU A 102 -8.92 7.74 8.22
N TRP A 103 -9.28 7.24 7.06
CA TRP A 103 -9.67 8.06 5.92
C TRP A 103 -10.53 7.24 4.98
N GLU A 104 -11.51 7.88 4.38
CA GLU A 104 -12.42 7.20 3.46
C GLU A 104 -12.80 8.18 2.35
N LYS A 105 -12.71 7.70 1.12
CA LYS A 105 -13.08 8.48 -0.06
C LYS A 105 -14.60 8.67 -0.09
N LYS A 106 -15.00 9.88 -0.36
CA LYS A 106 -16.42 10.23 -0.49
C LYS A 106 -16.88 10.27 -1.93
#